data_19ff853f6fa77240d075bb6070bb11d0
#
_entry.id   19ff853f6fa77240d075bb6070bb11d0
#
_cell.length_a   1.000
_cell.length_b   1.000
_cell.length_c   1.000
_cell.angle_alpha   90.00
_cell.angle_beta   90.00
_cell.angle_gamma   90.00
#
_symmetry.space_group_name_H-M   'P 1'
#
loop_
_entity.id
_entity.type
_entity.pdbx_description
1 polymer ?
#
loop_
_entity_poly.entity_id
_entity_poly.type
_entity_poly.pdbx_seq_one_letter_code
_entity_poly.pdbx_strand_id
1 'polypeptide(L)'
;LIEGPSITVPAKDENDADVSHTVSNRVILAKHDHGHEEYDLGMAMSGSYTGMRFKVGIDGQDNRVDASQVPSNHALAKQTDKNNHWNWANGYIYLRVDGLADSDGDGTPDAAFETHLGKTTFLREVELNTAFELTEGITNQIHVMLDYAHLLHMVDLSDPLQLLCHTGDNIPVAQKVAGQIS
;
A
#
# COMPACT_ATOMS: atom_id res chain seq x y z
N LEU A 1 -18.99 1.92 -0.95
CA LEU A 1 -17.70 2.61 -1.00
C LEU A 1 -17.59 3.52 0.22
N ILE A 2 -16.48 3.44 0.93
CA ILE A 2 -16.17 4.40 2.00
C ILE A 2 -15.34 5.51 1.36
N GLU A 3 -15.86 6.73 1.35
CA GLU A 3 -15.19 7.89 0.81
C GLU A 3 -14.44 8.64 1.91
N GLY A 4 -13.24 9.13 1.58
CA GLY A 4 -12.47 10.01 2.44
C GLY A 4 -12.85 11.46 2.28
N PRO A 5 -12.23 12.36 3.07
CA PRO A 5 -12.30 13.78 2.81
C PRO A 5 -11.79 14.08 1.40
N SER A 6 -12.59 14.79 0.61
CA SER A 6 -12.20 15.16 -0.76
C SER A 6 -11.09 16.21 -0.73
N ILE A 7 -10.02 15.96 -1.48
CA ILE A 7 -8.93 16.93 -1.72
C ILE A 7 -8.75 17.14 -3.22
N THR A 8 -8.47 18.38 -3.62
CA THR A 8 -8.18 18.70 -5.02
C THR A 8 -6.73 19.17 -5.11
N VAL A 9 -5.94 18.48 -5.92
CA VAL A 9 -4.49 18.69 -6.02
C VAL A 9 -4.01 18.62 -7.47
N PRO A 10 -2.84 19.19 -7.79
CA PRO A 10 -2.21 19.01 -9.09
C PRO A 10 -1.90 17.54 -9.37
N ALA A 11 -2.06 17.13 -10.60
CA ALA A 11 -1.81 15.78 -11.08
C ALA A 11 -1.37 15.80 -12.54
N LYS A 12 -1.00 14.64 -13.08
CA LYS A 12 -0.75 14.43 -14.51
C LYS A 12 -1.83 13.51 -15.07
N ASP A 13 -2.37 13.85 -16.25
CA ASP A 13 -3.28 12.97 -16.97
C ASP A 13 -2.51 11.82 -17.70
N GLU A 14 -3.20 11.02 -18.48
CA GLU A 14 -2.62 9.91 -19.23
C GLU A 14 -1.65 10.35 -20.33
N ASN A 15 -1.69 11.62 -20.75
CA ASN A 15 -0.82 12.22 -21.73
C ASN A 15 0.30 13.07 -21.11
N ASP A 16 0.49 12.95 -19.76
CA ASP A 16 1.43 13.73 -18.97
C ASP A 16 1.16 15.25 -18.92
N ALA A 17 -0.04 15.67 -19.31
CA ALA A 17 -0.46 17.07 -19.17
C ALA A 17 -0.82 17.40 -17.73
N ASP A 18 -0.54 18.66 -17.34
CA ASP A 18 -0.92 19.16 -16.01
C ASP A 18 -2.43 19.32 -15.91
N VAL A 19 -3.02 18.71 -14.88
CA VAL A 19 -4.44 18.76 -14.59
C VAL A 19 -4.67 18.96 -13.09
N SER A 20 -5.88 19.39 -12.75
CA SER A 20 -6.35 19.38 -11.36
C SER A 20 -7.17 18.11 -11.14
N HIS A 21 -6.87 17.34 -10.11
CA HIS A 21 -7.54 16.08 -9.81
C HIS A 21 -8.11 16.08 -8.39
N THR A 22 -9.31 15.53 -8.24
CA THR A 22 -9.97 15.39 -6.93
C THR A 22 -9.90 13.96 -6.47
N VAL A 23 -9.18 13.72 -5.37
CA VAL A 23 -9.14 12.44 -4.66
C VAL A 23 -10.29 12.44 -3.64
N SER A 24 -11.21 11.51 -3.76
CA SER A 24 -12.32 11.31 -2.84
C SER A 24 -12.33 9.92 -2.17
N ASN A 25 -11.51 9.01 -2.67
CA ASN A 25 -11.39 7.67 -2.10
C ASN A 25 -10.79 7.71 -0.70
N ARG A 26 -11.26 6.81 0.17
CA ARG A 26 -10.60 6.59 1.45
C ARG A 26 -9.28 5.87 1.20
N VAL A 27 -8.19 6.55 1.51
CA VAL A 27 -6.83 6.00 1.43
C VAL A 27 -6.25 5.97 2.82
N ILE A 28 -5.64 4.87 3.20
CA ILE A 28 -4.85 4.73 4.42
C ILE A 28 -3.40 4.37 4.05
N LEU A 29 -2.46 4.85 4.84
CA LEU A 29 -1.06 4.45 4.79
C LEU A 29 -0.78 3.60 6.02
N ALA A 30 -0.88 2.28 5.87
CA ALA A 30 -0.57 1.34 6.93
C ALA A 30 0.95 1.26 7.14
N LYS A 31 1.38 1.36 8.40
CA LYS A 31 2.79 1.27 8.80
C LYS A 31 2.95 0.20 9.87
N HIS A 32 4.09 -0.47 9.88
CA HIS A 32 4.37 -1.54 10.85
C HIS A 32 5.11 -1.03 12.11
N ASP A 33 5.37 0.27 12.21
CA ASP A 33 6.30 0.83 13.19
C ASP A 33 5.90 0.59 14.66
N HIS A 34 4.62 0.31 14.95
CA HIS A 34 4.08 0.27 16.32
C HIS A 34 3.22 -0.95 16.68
N GLY A 35 3.15 -1.97 15.82
CA GLY A 35 2.50 -3.26 16.12
C GLY A 35 0.98 -3.27 16.09
N HIS A 36 0.32 -2.18 16.41
CA HIS A 36 -1.13 -2.00 16.29
C HIS A 36 -1.42 -0.58 15.86
N GLU A 37 -2.04 -0.42 14.71
CA GLU A 37 -2.48 0.88 14.22
C GLU A 37 -3.99 0.84 14.00
N GLU A 38 -4.64 1.91 14.44
CA GLU A 38 -6.05 2.14 14.19
C GLU A 38 -6.20 3.19 13.10
N TYR A 39 -7.03 2.87 12.11
CA TYR A 39 -7.32 3.77 11.00
C TYR A 39 -8.82 4.06 10.98
N ASP A 40 -9.17 5.35 11.06
CA ASP A 40 -10.54 5.78 10.87
C ASP A 40 -10.92 5.67 9.38
N LEU A 41 -11.80 4.73 9.06
CA LEU A 41 -12.30 4.55 7.71
C LEU A 41 -13.48 5.49 7.38
N GLY A 42 -13.95 6.27 8.34
CA GLY A 42 -15.10 7.14 8.18
C GLY A 42 -16.42 6.46 8.50
N MET A 43 -17.50 6.97 7.93
CA MET A 43 -18.85 6.46 8.19
C MET A 43 -19.29 5.49 7.10
N ALA A 44 -19.94 4.40 7.52
CA ALA A 44 -20.63 3.48 6.63
C ALA A 44 -22.08 3.31 7.13
N MET A 45 -22.97 2.87 6.26
CA MET A 45 -24.34 2.57 6.64
C MET A 45 -24.38 1.40 7.61
N SER A 46 -25.25 1.45 8.62
CA SER A 46 -25.53 0.30 9.49
C SER A 46 -26.17 -0.84 8.70
N GLY A 47 -25.86 -2.07 9.10
CA GLY A 47 -26.40 -3.27 8.45
C GLY A 47 -25.40 -4.42 8.44
N SER A 48 -25.85 -5.54 7.82
CA SER A 48 -25.05 -6.76 7.69
C SER A 48 -24.23 -6.72 6.39
N TYR A 49 -22.98 -7.08 6.50
CA TYR A 49 -22.02 -7.15 5.40
C TYR A 49 -21.47 -8.57 5.27
N THR A 50 -21.25 -9.01 4.04
CA THR A 50 -20.69 -10.35 3.76
C THR A 50 -19.17 -10.36 3.76
N GLY A 51 -18.54 -9.18 3.75
CA GLY A 51 -17.09 -9.04 3.71
C GLY A 51 -16.64 -7.62 3.46
N MET A 52 -15.35 -7.44 3.30
CA MET A 52 -14.71 -6.19 2.97
C MET A 52 -13.79 -6.37 1.76
N ARG A 53 -13.77 -5.37 0.89
CA ARG A 53 -12.87 -5.34 -0.27
C ARG A 53 -12.07 -4.04 -0.26
N PHE A 54 -10.78 -4.15 -0.54
CA PHE A 54 -9.89 -3.00 -0.67
C PHE A 54 -8.80 -3.27 -1.71
N LYS A 55 -8.08 -2.22 -2.10
CA LYS A 55 -6.92 -2.34 -2.98
C LYS A 55 -5.64 -2.10 -2.19
N VAL A 56 -4.63 -2.90 -2.45
CA VAL A 56 -3.25 -2.62 -2.06
C VAL A 56 -2.60 -1.90 -3.23
N GLY A 57 -2.38 -0.61 -3.03
CA GLY A 57 -1.90 0.31 -4.05
C GLY A 57 -2.88 1.43 -4.38
N ILE A 58 -2.44 2.33 -5.24
CA ILE A 58 -3.19 3.51 -5.65
C ILE A 58 -3.56 3.37 -7.13
N ASP A 59 -4.85 3.54 -7.43
CA ASP A 59 -5.42 3.31 -8.76
C ASP A 59 -5.54 4.61 -9.56
N GLY A 60 -5.51 4.46 -10.88
CA GLY A 60 -5.87 5.50 -11.83
C GLY A 60 -5.15 6.83 -11.64
N GLN A 61 -5.94 7.90 -11.70
CA GLN A 61 -5.46 9.27 -11.60
C GLN A 61 -4.91 9.61 -10.21
N ASP A 62 -5.41 8.97 -9.15
CA ASP A 62 -4.90 9.16 -7.79
C ASP A 62 -3.41 8.82 -7.68
N ASN A 63 -2.93 7.86 -8.49
CA ASN A 63 -1.52 7.47 -8.54
C ASN A 63 -0.64 8.50 -9.27
N ARG A 64 -1.21 9.52 -9.87
CA ARG A 64 -0.52 10.53 -10.68
C ARG A 64 -0.59 11.94 -10.07
N VAL A 65 -1.03 12.05 -8.82
CA VAL A 65 -1.06 13.33 -8.11
C VAL A 65 0.36 13.78 -7.73
N ASP A 66 0.55 15.09 -7.63
CA ASP A 66 1.78 15.65 -7.06
C ASP A 66 1.76 15.49 -5.54
N ALA A 67 2.42 14.45 -5.03
CA ALA A 67 2.47 14.13 -3.61
C ALA A 67 3.01 15.28 -2.74
N SER A 68 3.80 16.21 -3.32
CA SER A 68 4.34 17.37 -2.61
C SER A 68 3.28 18.45 -2.33
N GLN A 69 2.19 18.44 -3.09
CA GLN A 69 1.07 19.37 -2.95
C GLN A 69 -0.11 18.77 -2.16
N VAL A 70 -0.03 17.49 -1.81
CA VAL A 70 -1.03 16.84 -0.97
C VAL A 70 -0.87 17.31 0.48
N PRO A 71 -1.97 17.66 1.19
CA PRO A 71 -1.93 18.06 2.60
C PRO A 71 -1.20 17.00 3.45
N SER A 72 -0.32 17.43 4.35
CA SER A 72 0.59 16.55 5.12
C SER A 72 -0.10 15.51 6.00
N ASN A 73 -1.37 15.72 6.33
CA ASN A 73 -2.18 14.78 7.11
C ASN A 73 -2.93 13.76 6.23
N HIS A 74 -2.78 13.80 4.93
CA HIS A 74 -3.42 12.86 4.00
C HIS A 74 -2.46 11.70 3.69
N ALA A 75 -2.98 10.49 3.50
CA ALA A 75 -2.18 9.28 3.24
C ALA A 75 -1.32 9.37 1.97
N LEU A 76 -1.75 10.15 0.97
CA LEU A 76 -1.00 10.40 -0.27
C LEU A 76 0.05 11.51 -0.14
N ALA A 77 0.18 12.18 1.00
CA ALA A 77 1.21 13.18 1.19
C ALA A 77 2.61 12.56 1.10
N LYS A 78 3.56 13.31 0.54
CA LYS A 78 4.96 12.87 0.50
C LYS A 78 5.48 12.70 1.92
N GLN A 79 5.90 11.48 2.26
CA GLN A 79 6.50 11.18 3.55
C GLN A 79 7.97 11.63 3.57
N THR A 80 8.42 12.17 4.68
CA THR A 80 9.80 12.70 4.83
C THR A 80 10.76 11.64 5.37
N ASP A 81 10.26 10.72 6.17
CA ASP A 81 11.04 9.66 6.84
C ASP A 81 11.20 8.40 5.99
N LYS A 82 10.15 7.99 5.31
CA LYS A 82 10.15 6.84 4.41
C LYS A 82 9.42 7.22 3.13
N ASN A 83 10.13 7.29 2.04
CA ASN A 83 9.55 7.70 0.77
C ASN A 83 8.47 6.71 0.32
N ASN A 84 7.22 7.17 0.21
CA ASN A 84 6.06 6.41 -0.29
C ASN A 84 5.72 6.74 -1.75
N HIS A 85 6.53 7.60 -2.41
CA HIS A 85 6.27 8.08 -3.75
C HIS A 85 7.61 8.29 -4.48
N TRP A 86 7.80 7.63 -5.62
CA TRP A 86 9.02 7.79 -6.42
C TRP A 86 9.07 9.16 -7.09
N ASN A 87 8.14 9.37 -8.00
CA ASN A 87 7.89 10.62 -8.71
C ASN A 87 6.54 10.48 -9.43
N TRP A 88 6.04 11.57 -9.99
CA TRP A 88 4.74 11.57 -10.68
C TRP A 88 4.64 10.59 -11.86
N ALA A 89 5.75 10.28 -12.54
CA ALA A 89 5.76 9.32 -13.66
C ALA A 89 5.69 7.85 -13.21
N ASN A 90 6.26 7.53 -12.04
CA ASN A 90 6.28 6.18 -11.48
C ASN A 90 5.20 5.97 -10.40
N GLY A 91 4.65 7.06 -9.85
CA GLY A 91 3.59 7.04 -8.87
C GLY A 91 4.03 6.61 -7.48
N TYR A 92 3.06 6.08 -6.73
CA TYR A 92 3.24 5.65 -5.34
C TYR A 92 3.86 4.26 -5.23
N ILE A 93 4.57 4.06 -4.12
CA ILE A 93 4.97 2.74 -3.64
C ILE A 93 3.74 2.13 -2.94
N TYR A 94 3.28 0.99 -3.42
CA TYR A 94 2.07 0.31 -2.94
C TYR A 94 2.33 -0.56 -1.71
N LEU A 95 3.47 -1.23 -1.72
CA LEU A 95 3.97 -2.03 -0.63
C LEU A 95 5.47 -1.79 -0.52
N ARG A 96 5.93 -1.56 0.70
CA ARG A 96 7.35 -1.43 1.02
C ARG A 96 7.67 -2.35 2.19
N VAL A 97 8.60 -3.26 1.98
CA VAL A 97 9.15 -4.13 3.03
C VAL A 97 10.67 -4.07 2.96
N ASP A 98 11.26 -3.52 3.98
CA ASP A 98 12.72 -3.42 4.11
C ASP A 98 13.16 -4.13 5.38
N GLY A 99 14.32 -4.76 5.36
CA GLY A 99 14.84 -5.46 6.52
C GLY A 99 16.24 -5.98 6.34
N LEU A 100 16.64 -6.82 7.29
CA LEU A 100 17.86 -7.60 7.22
C LEU A 100 17.49 -9.07 7.14
N ALA A 101 18.18 -9.81 6.28
CA ALA A 101 18.11 -11.25 6.15
C ALA A 101 19.40 -11.90 6.64
N ASP A 102 19.29 -13.08 7.22
CA ASP A 102 20.39 -13.99 7.42
C ASP A 102 20.62 -14.73 6.09
N SER A 103 21.53 -14.19 5.27
CA SER A 103 21.71 -14.66 3.89
C SER A 103 22.62 -15.86 3.78
N ASP A 104 23.47 -16.13 4.79
CA ASP A 104 24.41 -17.23 4.81
C ASP A 104 24.07 -18.37 5.81
N GLY A 105 22.99 -18.16 6.59
CA GLY A 105 22.44 -19.15 7.51
C GLY A 105 23.23 -19.30 8.83
N ASP A 106 24.00 -18.29 9.21
CA ASP A 106 24.81 -18.31 10.45
C ASP A 106 23.99 -17.90 11.70
N GLY A 107 22.73 -17.47 11.52
CA GLY A 107 21.82 -17.01 12.57
C GLY A 107 21.89 -15.51 12.81
N THR A 108 22.67 -14.77 12.03
CA THR A 108 22.85 -13.32 12.18
C THR A 108 22.31 -12.61 10.94
N PRO A 109 21.21 -11.81 11.04
CA PRO A 109 20.72 -11.03 9.90
C PRO A 109 21.73 -9.93 9.52
N ASP A 110 22.35 -10.06 8.37
CA ASP A 110 23.45 -9.20 7.89
C ASP A 110 23.24 -8.61 6.50
N ALA A 111 22.41 -9.23 5.67
CA ALA A 111 22.12 -8.77 4.32
C ALA A 111 20.86 -7.89 4.29
N ALA A 112 21.03 -6.63 3.88
CA ALA A 112 19.89 -5.75 3.68
C ALA A 112 19.06 -6.19 2.48
N PHE A 113 17.73 -6.23 2.63
CA PHE A 113 16.80 -6.42 1.53
C PHE A 113 15.80 -5.28 1.48
N GLU A 114 15.37 -4.95 0.26
CA GLU A 114 14.37 -3.93 -0.02
C GLU A 114 13.40 -4.43 -1.08
N THR A 115 12.11 -4.45 -0.75
CA THR A 115 11.05 -4.80 -1.70
C THR A 115 10.04 -3.65 -1.76
N HIS A 116 10.08 -2.92 -2.87
CA HIS A 116 9.20 -1.79 -3.14
C HIS A 116 8.35 -2.09 -4.37
N LEU A 117 7.07 -2.40 -4.15
CA LEU A 117 6.09 -2.59 -5.23
C LEU A 117 5.39 -1.28 -5.55
N GLY A 118 5.18 -1.04 -6.82
CA GLY A 118 4.37 0.04 -7.35
C GLY A 118 3.95 -0.26 -8.78
N LYS A 119 3.44 0.73 -9.50
CA LYS A 119 2.89 0.63 -10.86
C LYS A 119 1.60 -0.21 -10.92
N THR A 120 0.71 0.17 -11.80
CA THR A 120 -0.64 -0.41 -11.97
C THR A 120 -0.63 -1.93 -12.18
N THR A 121 0.43 -2.48 -12.79
CA THR A 121 0.58 -3.93 -12.98
C THR A 121 0.60 -4.72 -11.66
N PHE A 122 1.05 -4.09 -10.58
CA PHE A 122 1.16 -4.69 -9.24
C PHE A 122 0.07 -4.23 -8.26
N LEU A 123 -0.90 -3.46 -8.73
CA LEU A 123 -2.12 -3.19 -7.98
C LEU A 123 -2.83 -4.51 -7.69
N ARG A 124 -3.25 -4.73 -6.46
CA ARG A 124 -3.98 -5.93 -6.05
C ARG A 124 -5.28 -5.55 -5.37
N GLU A 125 -6.34 -6.28 -5.67
CA GLU A 125 -7.59 -6.25 -4.93
C GLU A 125 -7.60 -7.40 -3.94
N VAL A 126 -7.92 -7.10 -2.69
CA VAL A 126 -8.06 -8.05 -1.60
C VAL A 126 -9.52 -8.12 -1.20
N GLU A 127 -10.06 -9.32 -1.09
CA GLU A 127 -11.42 -9.57 -0.67
C GLU A 127 -11.44 -10.46 0.57
N LEU A 128 -11.87 -9.89 1.70
CA LEU A 128 -12.01 -10.60 2.97
C LEU A 128 -13.46 -11.01 3.14
N ASN A 129 -13.74 -12.28 2.91
CA ASN A 129 -15.10 -12.86 2.96
C ASN A 129 -15.52 -13.24 4.39
N THR A 130 -15.37 -12.31 5.34
CA THR A 130 -15.79 -12.47 6.73
C THR A 130 -16.99 -11.59 7.00
N ALA A 131 -18.12 -12.18 7.30
CA ALA A 131 -19.35 -11.45 7.59
C ALA A 131 -19.24 -10.65 8.89
N PHE A 132 -19.77 -9.44 8.91
CA PHE A 132 -19.82 -8.57 10.09
C PHE A 132 -21.06 -7.66 10.05
N GLU A 133 -21.39 -7.07 11.19
CA GLU A 133 -22.48 -6.10 11.31
C GLU A 133 -21.94 -4.75 11.74
N LEU A 134 -22.45 -3.67 11.12
CA LEU A 134 -22.22 -2.31 11.55
C LEU A 134 -23.47 -1.81 12.27
N THR A 135 -23.29 -1.31 13.49
CA THR A 135 -24.34 -0.78 14.32
C THR A 135 -24.37 0.74 14.26
N GLU A 136 -25.54 1.32 14.07
CA GLU A 136 -25.74 2.76 14.01
C GLU A 136 -25.32 3.44 15.32
N GLY A 137 -24.63 4.58 15.19
CA GLY A 137 -24.28 5.45 16.32
C GLY A 137 -23.13 4.96 17.20
N ILE A 138 -22.47 3.85 16.84
CA ILE A 138 -21.29 3.38 17.56
C ILE A 138 -20.10 3.19 16.61
N THR A 139 -18.89 3.27 17.18
CA THR A 139 -17.66 2.89 16.45
C THR A 139 -17.56 1.38 16.41
N ASN A 140 -17.52 0.82 15.20
CA ASN A 140 -17.30 -0.60 14.96
C ASN A 140 -15.83 -0.80 14.57
N GLN A 141 -15.19 -1.82 15.12
CA GLN A 141 -13.79 -2.16 14.82
C GLN A 141 -13.72 -3.43 13.98
N ILE A 142 -12.90 -3.39 12.93
CA ILE A 142 -12.59 -4.54 12.08
C ILE A 142 -11.09 -4.77 12.19
N HIS A 143 -10.69 -5.96 12.63
CA HIS A 143 -9.28 -6.33 12.74
C HIS A 143 -8.83 -7.03 11.46
N VAL A 144 -7.77 -6.50 10.85
CA VAL A 144 -7.10 -7.09 9.69
C VAL A 144 -5.68 -7.46 10.07
N MET A 145 -5.26 -8.67 9.77
CA MET A 145 -3.91 -9.15 10.01
C MET A 145 -3.16 -9.25 8.68
N LEU A 146 -1.96 -8.69 8.62
CA LEU A 146 -1.05 -8.83 7.50
C LEU A 146 0.10 -9.76 7.90
N ASP A 147 0.27 -10.86 7.16
CA ASP A 147 1.38 -11.81 7.35
C ASP A 147 2.54 -11.47 6.42
N TYR A 148 3.54 -10.78 6.96
CA TYR A 148 4.74 -10.39 6.20
C TYR A 148 5.60 -11.58 5.79
N ALA A 149 5.64 -12.65 6.59
CA ALA A 149 6.37 -13.85 6.25
C ALA A 149 5.75 -14.54 5.02
N HIS A 150 4.41 -14.54 4.94
CA HIS A 150 3.73 -15.04 3.76
C HIS A 150 4.01 -14.19 2.52
N LEU A 151 4.05 -12.88 2.63
CA LEU A 151 4.38 -11.99 1.51
C LEU A 151 5.75 -12.31 0.90
N LEU A 152 6.73 -12.70 1.70
CA LEU A 152 8.09 -12.92 1.28
C LEU A 152 8.44 -14.40 1.04
N HIS A 153 7.56 -15.34 1.33
CA HIS A 153 7.90 -16.77 1.32
C HIS A 153 8.36 -17.33 -0.04
N MET A 154 8.03 -16.65 -1.14
CA MET A 154 8.48 -17.00 -2.50
C MET A 154 9.79 -16.31 -2.90
N VAL A 155 10.31 -15.43 -2.05
CA VAL A 155 11.57 -14.71 -2.28
C VAL A 155 12.69 -15.46 -1.57
N ASP A 156 13.73 -15.81 -2.30
CA ASP A 156 14.92 -16.41 -1.73
C ASP A 156 15.87 -15.30 -1.25
N LEU A 157 15.84 -15.02 0.05
CA LEU A 157 16.67 -13.98 0.66
C LEU A 157 18.14 -14.39 0.83
N SER A 158 18.51 -15.64 0.50
CA SER A 158 19.91 -16.06 0.38
C SER A 158 20.51 -15.76 -1.01
N ASP A 159 19.65 -15.48 -2.00
CA ASP A 159 20.06 -15.10 -3.35
C ASP A 159 20.25 -13.58 -3.46
N PRO A 160 21.49 -13.09 -3.61
CA PRO A 160 21.76 -11.65 -3.72
C PRO A 160 20.99 -10.95 -4.84
N LEU A 161 20.54 -11.67 -5.88
CA LEU A 161 19.74 -11.13 -6.98
C LEU A 161 18.28 -10.89 -6.58
N GLN A 162 17.83 -11.38 -5.44
CA GLN A 162 16.47 -11.21 -4.95
C GLN A 162 16.34 -10.23 -3.78
N LEU A 163 17.47 -9.73 -3.25
CA LEU A 163 17.48 -8.81 -2.11
C LEU A 163 16.95 -7.41 -2.47
N LEU A 164 17.10 -6.97 -3.71
CA LEU A 164 16.65 -5.64 -4.14
C LEU A 164 15.58 -5.73 -5.21
N CYS A 165 14.44 -5.13 -4.94
CA CYS A 165 13.32 -5.05 -5.86
C CYS A 165 12.62 -3.68 -5.77
N HIS A 166 12.90 -2.80 -6.72
CA HIS A 166 12.18 -1.53 -6.91
C HIS A 166 11.26 -1.63 -8.14
N THR A 167 10.39 -2.63 -8.14
CA THR A 167 9.41 -2.93 -9.20
C THR A 167 10.05 -3.13 -10.58
N GLY A 168 10.53 -2.05 -11.23
CA GLY A 168 11.08 -2.09 -12.58
C GLY A 168 12.43 -2.78 -12.70
N ASP A 169 13.18 -2.84 -11.62
CA ASP A 169 14.55 -3.37 -11.61
C ASP A 169 14.55 -4.90 -11.46
N ASN A 170 13.51 -5.44 -10.80
CA ASN A 170 13.41 -6.87 -10.54
C ASN A 170 11.96 -7.36 -10.69
N ILE A 171 11.48 -7.43 -11.92
CA ILE A 171 10.12 -7.89 -12.23
C ILE A 171 9.80 -9.29 -11.67
N PRO A 172 10.69 -10.30 -11.75
CA PRO A 172 10.40 -11.62 -11.18
C PRO A 172 10.14 -11.59 -9.68
N VAL A 173 10.90 -10.83 -8.90
CA VAL A 173 10.66 -10.70 -7.44
C VAL A 173 9.37 -9.93 -7.18
N ALA A 174 9.14 -8.82 -7.91
CA ALA A 174 7.91 -8.05 -7.81
C ALA A 174 6.66 -8.92 -8.08
N GLN A 175 6.70 -9.80 -9.08
CA GLN A 175 5.62 -10.74 -9.39
C GLN A 175 5.38 -11.76 -8.27
N LYS A 176 6.46 -12.31 -7.68
CA LYS A 176 6.37 -13.23 -6.55
C LYS A 176 5.64 -12.60 -5.39
N VAL A 177 6.10 -11.42 -4.94
CA VAL A 177 5.52 -10.73 -3.77
C VAL A 177 4.10 -10.27 -4.05
N ALA A 178 3.84 -9.67 -5.21
CA ALA A 178 2.49 -9.24 -5.58
C ALA A 178 1.49 -10.41 -5.69
N GLY A 179 1.98 -11.60 -6.05
CA GLY A 179 1.17 -12.82 -6.09
C GLY A 179 0.72 -13.34 -4.73
N GLN A 180 1.34 -12.88 -3.64
CA GLN A 180 0.97 -13.24 -2.26
C GLN A 180 -0.04 -12.28 -1.62
N ILE A 181 -0.35 -11.18 -2.28
CA ILE A 181 -1.36 -10.21 -1.83
C ILE A 181 -2.73 -10.70 -2.30
N SER A 182 -3.50 -11.33 -1.41
CA SER A 182 -4.83 -11.90 -1.71
C SER A 182 -5.76 -11.86 -0.50
#